data_0f1cbb7cfabe56f9d71f1a1a8bcc2f97
#
_entry.id   0f1cbb7cfabe56f9d71f1a1a8bcc2f97
#
_cell.length_a   1.000
_cell.length_b   1.000
_cell.length_c   1.000
_cell.angle_alpha   90.00
_cell.angle_beta   90.00
_cell.angle_gamma   90.00
#
_symmetry.space_group_name_H-M   'P 1'
#
loop_
_entity.id
_entity.type
_entity.pdbx_description
1 polymer ?
#
loop_
_entity_poly.entity_id
_entity_poly.type
_entity_poly.pdbx_seq_one_letter_code
_entity_poly.pdbx_strand_id
1 'polypeptide(L)'
;MAGSLLKGALISFTAAGGALGLPSLPNVIVFQFNPESITHAWTEPGAPQPAAGAQDSKVKFSPLAVSGPPGESFSFTLMLDSDEQQADVATNPVSAGLAFIGGIYPTLAALELLQFPTQETSPPLVGAVSAAASAAGAGASTADSQTVSVPFSQVPIVLFVWGPLRIVPVRVTALSVSEKLYDGLLNPTHAEAQITLTVLTPDEIQSVTGSMAGIATAAYSYTQGVRQAQALANLGEAAASILGMLPTPF
;
A
#
# COMPACT_ATOMS: atom_id res chain seq x y z
N MET A 1 -17.37 -10.61 28.96
CA MET A 1 -17.40 -10.33 27.53
C MET A 1 -15.97 -10.48 27.02
N ALA A 2 -15.66 -11.52 26.26
CA ALA A 2 -14.40 -11.60 25.56
C ALA A 2 -14.43 -10.53 24.45
N GLY A 3 -13.69 -9.45 24.62
CA GLY A 3 -13.54 -8.44 23.60
C GLY A 3 -12.88 -9.09 22.38
N SER A 4 -13.52 -9.05 21.21
CA SER A 4 -12.87 -9.47 19.98
C SER A 4 -11.67 -8.55 19.75
N LEU A 5 -10.47 -9.14 19.69
CA LEU A 5 -9.26 -8.39 19.35
C LEU A 5 -9.40 -7.87 17.92
N LEU A 6 -9.13 -6.57 17.73
CA LEU A 6 -9.06 -6.00 16.39
C LEU A 6 -7.86 -6.61 15.68
N LYS A 7 -8.09 -7.09 14.47
CA LYS A 7 -7.05 -7.65 13.60
C LYS A 7 -6.63 -6.61 12.56
N GLY A 8 -5.35 -6.57 12.24
CA GLY A 8 -4.85 -5.78 11.12
C GLY A 8 -5.29 -6.39 9.78
N ALA A 9 -5.28 -5.60 8.72
CA ALA A 9 -5.64 -6.07 7.39
C ALA A 9 -4.89 -5.34 6.27
N LEU A 10 -4.72 -6.03 5.14
CA LEU A 10 -4.32 -5.46 3.85
C LEU A 10 -5.52 -5.59 2.90
N ILE A 11 -5.91 -4.48 2.28
CA ILE A 11 -7.05 -4.43 1.37
C ILE A 11 -6.58 -3.86 0.04
N SER A 12 -6.74 -4.62 -1.03
CA SER A 12 -6.49 -4.13 -2.39
C SER A 12 -7.71 -4.41 -3.27
N PHE A 13 -7.81 -3.67 -4.36
CA PHE A 13 -8.83 -3.91 -5.37
C PHE A 13 -8.14 -4.22 -6.69
N THR A 14 -8.47 -5.35 -7.27
CA THR A 14 -8.09 -5.64 -8.64
C THR A 14 -8.98 -4.81 -9.56
N ALA A 15 -8.41 -4.22 -10.61
CA ALA A 15 -9.22 -3.53 -11.61
C ALA A 15 -10.21 -4.49 -12.26
N ALA A 16 -11.41 -4.00 -12.53
CA ALA A 16 -12.38 -4.74 -13.32
C ALA A 16 -11.79 -5.04 -14.71
N GLY A 17 -11.78 -6.30 -15.12
CA GLY A 17 -11.33 -6.69 -16.46
C GLY A 17 -10.01 -7.47 -16.51
N GLY A 18 -9.51 -8.01 -15.41
CA GLY A 18 -8.40 -8.98 -15.46
C GLY A 18 -8.69 -10.11 -16.45
N ALA A 19 -7.68 -10.89 -16.81
CA ALA A 19 -7.70 -11.94 -17.85
C ALA A 19 -8.92 -12.90 -17.82
N LEU A 20 -9.66 -12.92 -16.71
CA LEU A 20 -10.87 -13.74 -16.51
C LEU A 20 -12.18 -12.93 -16.61
N GLY A 21 -12.15 -11.62 -16.93
CA GLY A 21 -13.36 -10.79 -17.05
C GLY A 21 -14.17 -10.68 -15.75
N LEU A 22 -13.58 -10.98 -14.58
CA LEU A 22 -14.26 -10.91 -13.30
C LEU A 22 -14.46 -9.46 -12.88
N PRO A 23 -15.56 -9.17 -12.15
CA PRO A 23 -15.77 -7.84 -11.57
C PRO A 23 -14.62 -7.50 -10.61
N SER A 24 -14.41 -6.21 -10.38
CA SER A 24 -13.46 -5.70 -9.39
C SER A 24 -13.82 -6.26 -8.01
N LEU A 25 -13.12 -7.30 -7.59
CA LEU A 25 -13.28 -7.89 -6.26
C LEU A 25 -12.19 -7.34 -5.34
N PRO A 26 -12.54 -6.97 -4.11
CA PRO A 26 -11.54 -6.62 -3.11
C PRO A 26 -10.75 -7.88 -2.73
N ASN A 27 -9.43 -7.80 -2.77
CA ASN A 27 -8.57 -8.77 -2.10
C ASN A 27 -8.36 -8.28 -0.66
N VAL A 28 -8.98 -8.95 0.29
CA VAL A 28 -8.93 -8.60 1.71
C VAL A 28 -8.17 -9.68 2.46
N ILE A 29 -7.02 -9.32 2.98
CA ILE A 29 -6.16 -10.20 3.78
C ILE A 29 -6.23 -9.71 5.21
N VAL A 30 -7.07 -10.35 6.02
CA VAL A 30 -7.13 -10.10 7.46
C VAL A 30 -6.00 -10.88 8.12
N PHE A 31 -5.26 -10.25 9.01
CA PHE A 31 -4.19 -10.92 9.72
C PHE A 31 -4.75 -12.00 10.63
N GLN A 32 -4.28 -13.22 10.45
CA GLN A 32 -4.64 -14.35 11.29
C GLN A 32 -4.17 -14.10 12.73
N PHE A 33 -2.90 -13.76 12.86
CA PHE A 33 -2.29 -13.25 14.08
C PHE A 33 -1.75 -11.85 13.82
N ASN A 34 -2.00 -10.92 14.73
CA ASN A 34 -1.35 -9.62 14.64
C ASN A 34 0.16 -9.80 14.85
N PRO A 35 1.02 -9.14 14.06
CA PRO A 35 2.45 -9.21 14.26
C PRO A 35 2.83 -8.74 15.67
N GLU A 36 3.81 -9.39 16.28
CA GLU A 36 4.33 -9.03 17.61
C GLU A 36 4.96 -7.63 17.61
N SER A 37 5.56 -7.25 16.47
CA SER A 37 6.20 -5.97 16.29
C SER A 37 5.99 -5.42 14.89
N ILE A 38 5.86 -4.11 14.78
CA ILE A 38 5.84 -3.38 13.52
C ILE A 38 6.95 -2.34 13.59
N THR A 39 7.90 -2.43 12.68
CA THR A 39 8.89 -1.37 12.49
C THR A 39 8.28 -0.29 11.62
N HIS A 40 8.24 0.93 12.13
CA HIS A 40 7.74 2.12 11.44
C HIS A 40 8.92 3.07 11.24
N ALA A 41 9.30 3.30 10.01
CA ALA A 41 10.46 4.10 9.65
C ALA A 41 10.06 5.31 8.79
N TRP A 42 10.78 6.40 9.00
CA TRP A 42 10.63 7.65 8.27
C TRP A 42 11.92 7.97 7.54
N THR A 43 11.79 8.40 6.30
CA THR A 43 12.92 8.88 5.49
C THR A 43 12.76 10.37 5.25
N GLU A 44 13.82 11.12 5.46
CA GLU A 44 13.83 12.56 5.23
C GLU A 44 13.44 12.88 3.78
N PRO A 45 12.56 13.85 3.56
CA PRO A 45 12.23 14.29 2.21
C PRO A 45 13.44 14.95 1.55
N GLY A 46 13.62 14.72 0.26
CA GLY A 46 14.73 15.29 -0.50
C GLY A 46 14.72 16.82 -0.50
N ALA A 47 15.90 17.40 -0.71
CA ALA A 47 16.00 18.84 -0.93
C ALA A 47 15.25 19.26 -2.21
N PRO A 48 14.64 20.44 -2.25
CA PRO A 48 13.99 20.95 -3.47
C PRO A 48 14.99 21.02 -4.61
N GLN A 49 14.66 20.45 -5.76
CA GLN A 49 15.47 20.58 -6.95
C GLN A 49 15.09 21.85 -7.74
N PRO A 50 16.06 22.59 -8.27
CA PRO A 50 15.75 23.69 -9.18
C PRO A 50 14.98 23.18 -10.40
N ALA A 51 14.00 23.94 -10.87
CA ALA A 51 13.30 23.60 -12.10
C ALA A 51 14.30 23.40 -13.25
N ALA A 52 14.09 22.37 -14.09
CA ALA A 52 14.93 22.12 -15.25
C ALA A 52 14.98 23.36 -16.16
N GLY A 53 16.17 23.96 -16.32
CA GLY A 53 16.37 25.19 -17.08
C GLY A 53 16.74 26.42 -16.24
N ALA A 54 16.64 26.38 -14.92
CA ALA A 54 17.15 27.45 -14.06
C ALA A 54 18.67 27.32 -13.89
N GLN A 55 19.43 27.90 -14.81
CA GLN A 55 20.90 27.93 -14.76
C GLN A 55 21.46 28.97 -13.75
N ASP A 56 20.64 29.56 -12.91
CA ASP A 56 21.08 30.48 -11.91
C ASP A 56 21.56 29.78 -10.65
N SER A 57 22.86 29.59 -10.57
CA SER A 57 23.64 29.06 -9.45
C SER A 57 23.51 29.84 -8.13
N LYS A 58 22.55 30.75 -8.00
CA LYS A 58 22.36 31.60 -6.83
C LYS A 58 21.08 31.35 -6.04
N VAL A 59 20.30 30.33 -6.36
CA VAL A 59 19.14 29.98 -5.55
C VAL A 59 19.64 29.33 -4.25
N LYS A 60 19.73 30.13 -3.21
CA LYS A 60 19.98 29.63 -1.85
C LYS A 60 18.67 29.10 -1.30
N PHE A 61 18.51 27.80 -1.25
CA PHE A 61 17.41 27.19 -0.51
C PHE A 61 17.64 27.35 1.00
N SER A 62 16.53 27.56 1.73
CA SER A 62 16.57 27.48 3.18
C SER A 62 17.07 26.10 3.61
N PRO A 63 17.91 25.97 4.65
CA PRO A 63 18.31 24.67 5.19
C PRO A 63 17.14 23.76 5.61
N LEU A 64 15.96 24.35 5.84
CA LEU A 64 14.74 23.64 6.21
C LEU A 64 13.75 23.46 5.04
N ALA A 65 14.16 23.82 3.82
CA ALA A 65 13.34 23.63 2.64
C ALA A 65 13.38 22.15 2.22
N VAL A 66 12.21 21.54 2.09
CA VAL A 66 12.02 20.13 1.71
C VAL A 66 11.10 20.01 0.51
N SER A 67 11.29 18.98 -0.29
CA SER A 67 10.45 18.66 -1.45
C SER A 67 9.45 17.56 -1.08
N GLY A 68 8.27 17.94 -0.59
CA GLY A 68 7.18 17.03 -0.29
C GLY A 68 7.20 16.47 1.13
N PRO A 69 6.28 15.53 1.43
CA PRO A 69 6.20 14.84 2.71
C PRO A 69 7.35 13.83 2.87
N PRO A 70 7.71 13.47 4.12
CA PRO A 70 8.69 12.43 4.38
C PRO A 70 8.20 11.08 3.85
N GLY A 71 9.14 10.25 3.39
CA GLY A 71 8.85 8.86 3.07
C GLY A 71 8.53 8.07 4.34
N GLU A 72 7.52 7.22 4.28
CA GLU A 72 7.06 6.40 5.40
C GLU A 72 7.02 4.94 5.01
N SER A 73 7.53 4.05 5.84
CA SER A 73 7.52 2.63 5.60
C SER A 73 7.18 1.82 6.84
N PHE A 74 6.57 0.65 6.62
CA PHE A 74 6.27 -0.33 7.65
C PHE A 74 6.91 -1.66 7.29
N SER A 75 7.47 -2.35 8.27
CA SER A 75 7.98 -3.71 8.12
C SER A 75 7.54 -4.58 9.29
N PHE A 76 7.03 -5.76 9.00
CA PHE A 76 6.54 -6.70 10.00
C PHE A 76 6.52 -8.13 9.44
N THR A 77 6.37 -9.11 10.34
CA THR A 77 6.25 -10.52 9.98
C THR A 77 4.85 -11.02 10.34
N LEU A 78 4.15 -11.60 9.37
CA LEU A 78 2.88 -12.29 9.57
C LEU A 78 3.12 -13.77 9.75
N MET A 79 2.48 -14.35 10.74
CA MET A 79 2.40 -15.80 10.92
C MET A 79 1.11 -16.31 10.26
N LEU A 80 1.24 -17.35 9.46
CA LEU A 80 0.15 -18.03 8.78
C LEU A 80 0.12 -19.49 9.24
N ASP A 81 -1.08 -19.95 9.61
CA ASP A 81 -1.30 -21.30 10.11
C ASP A 81 -2.59 -21.88 9.51
N SER A 82 -2.51 -23.10 8.95
CA SER A 82 -3.66 -23.74 8.34
C SER A 82 -4.68 -24.24 9.37
N ASP A 83 -4.23 -24.61 10.56
CA ASP A 83 -5.09 -25.19 11.59
C ASP A 83 -6.10 -24.15 12.11
N GLU A 84 -5.66 -22.91 12.27
CA GLU A 84 -6.55 -21.81 12.64
C GLU A 84 -7.59 -21.53 11.54
N GLN A 85 -7.19 -21.56 10.26
CA GLN A 85 -8.13 -21.37 9.14
C GLN A 85 -9.16 -22.49 9.06
N GLN A 86 -8.76 -23.73 9.36
CA GLN A 86 -9.67 -24.88 9.41
C GLN A 86 -10.60 -24.83 10.63
N ALA A 87 -10.16 -24.26 11.75
CA ALA A 87 -10.98 -24.13 12.94
C ALA A 87 -12.15 -23.13 12.77
N ASP A 88 -12.05 -22.19 11.84
CA ASP A 88 -13.04 -21.14 11.60
C ASP A 88 -14.16 -21.55 10.61
N VAL A 89 -14.50 -22.85 10.56
CA VAL A 89 -15.55 -23.39 9.67
C VAL A 89 -16.91 -22.72 9.89
N ALA A 90 -17.21 -22.30 11.12
CA ALA A 90 -18.49 -21.74 11.48
C ALA A 90 -18.72 -20.35 10.89
N THR A 91 -17.66 -19.54 10.78
CA THR A 91 -17.72 -18.17 10.29
C THR A 91 -17.35 -18.06 8.81
N ASN A 92 -16.48 -18.95 8.32
CA ASN A 92 -16.04 -18.90 6.93
C ASN A 92 -15.80 -20.30 6.33
N PRO A 93 -16.90 -21.03 5.97
CA PRO A 93 -16.81 -22.42 5.49
C PRO A 93 -16.05 -22.56 4.16
N VAL A 94 -16.00 -21.51 3.33
CA VAL A 94 -15.30 -21.56 2.04
C VAL A 94 -13.79 -21.53 2.25
N SER A 95 -13.29 -20.63 3.11
CA SER A 95 -11.86 -20.56 3.41
C SER A 95 -11.37 -21.78 4.17
N ALA A 96 -12.18 -22.33 5.07
CA ALA A 96 -11.87 -23.57 5.75
C ALA A 96 -11.78 -24.77 4.79
N GLY A 97 -12.69 -24.86 3.80
CA GLY A 97 -12.64 -25.89 2.77
C GLY A 97 -11.41 -25.78 1.87
N LEU A 98 -11.02 -24.57 1.50
CA LEU A 98 -9.80 -24.33 0.72
C LEU A 98 -8.52 -24.62 1.52
N ALA A 99 -8.51 -24.27 2.81
CA ALA A 99 -7.39 -24.57 3.70
C ALA A 99 -7.20 -26.09 3.92
N PHE A 100 -8.30 -26.85 3.92
CA PHE A 100 -8.24 -28.31 4.03
C PHE A 100 -7.55 -28.97 2.81
N ILE A 101 -7.73 -28.41 1.61
CA ILE A 101 -7.16 -28.95 0.36
C ILE A 101 -5.78 -28.38 0.06
N GLY A 102 -5.54 -27.11 0.34
CA GLY A 102 -4.35 -26.36 -0.08
C GLY A 102 -3.51 -25.78 1.06
N GLY A 103 -3.77 -26.13 2.31
CA GLY A 103 -3.05 -25.56 3.45
C GLY A 103 -3.19 -24.04 3.49
N ILE A 104 -2.07 -23.34 3.61
CA ILE A 104 -2.03 -21.86 3.64
C ILE A 104 -1.86 -21.21 2.25
N TYR A 105 -1.78 -22.00 1.17
CA TYR A 105 -1.57 -21.45 -0.19
C TYR A 105 -2.59 -20.39 -0.61
N PRO A 106 -3.89 -20.46 -0.30
CA PRO A 106 -4.83 -19.41 -0.66
C PRO A 106 -4.44 -18.04 -0.10
N THR A 107 -3.98 -17.99 1.15
CA THR A 107 -3.54 -16.76 1.80
C THR A 107 -2.20 -16.28 1.27
N LEU A 108 -1.26 -17.19 0.99
CA LEU A 108 0.01 -16.87 0.35
C LEU A 108 -0.21 -16.28 -1.04
N ALA A 109 -1.04 -16.93 -1.86
CA ALA A 109 -1.37 -16.43 -3.19
C ALA A 109 -2.01 -15.03 -3.14
N ALA A 110 -2.89 -14.78 -2.16
CA ALA A 110 -3.46 -13.45 -1.96
C ALA A 110 -2.41 -12.40 -1.61
N LEU A 111 -1.40 -12.73 -0.79
CA LEU A 111 -0.26 -11.85 -0.48
C LEU A 111 0.64 -11.62 -1.70
N GLU A 112 0.96 -12.67 -2.43
CA GLU A 112 1.79 -12.59 -3.64
C GLU A 112 1.14 -11.69 -4.70
N LEU A 113 -0.16 -11.81 -4.92
CA LEU A 113 -0.91 -10.99 -5.87
C LEU A 113 -0.83 -9.49 -5.59
N LEU A 114 -0.48 -9.06 -4.37
CA LEU A 114 -0.25 -7.65 -4.07
C LEU A 114 1.01 -7.07 -4.76
N GLN A 115 1.92 -7.92 -5.23
CA GLN A 115 3.12 -7.50 -5.95
C GLN A 115 2.98 -7.61 -7.47
N PHE A 116 1.99 -8.35 -7.95
CA PHE A 116 1.79 -8.51 -9.38
C PHE A 116 0.98 -7.33 -9.96
N PRO A 117 1.35 -6.87 -11.17
CA PRO A 117 0.59 -5.82 -11.84
C PRO A 117 -0.83 -6.31 -12.16
N THR A 118 -1.81 -5.54 -11.75
CA THR A 118 -3.23 -5.87 -11.92
C THR A 118 -3.83 -5.38 -13.23
N GLN A 119 -3.12 -4.51 -13.95
CA GLN A 119 -3.57 -3.94 -15.21
C GLN A 119 -2.56 -4.19 -16.31
N GLU A 120 -2.93 -5.01 -17.26
CA GLU A 120 -2.44 -4.90 -18.62
C GLU A 120 -3.23 -3.78 -19.32
N THR A 121 -2.95 -2.52 -19.00
CA THR A 121 -3.51 -1.37 -19.73
C THR A 121 -2.66 -1.07 -20.98
N SER A 122 -2.15 -2.11 -21.61
CA SER A 122 -1.47 -1.96 -22.90
C SER A 122 -2.30 -2.68 -23.94
N PRO A 123 -2.77 -2.01 -24.99
CA PRO A 123 -2.95 -2.72 -26.24
C PRO A 123 -1.60 -3.43 -26.52
N PRO A 124 -1.61 -4.70 -26.95
CA PRO A 124 -0.38 -5.40 -27.22
C PRO A 124 0.53 -4.52 -28.08
N LEU A 125 1.83 -4.53 -27.84
CA LEU A 125 2.82 -3.68 -28.51
C LEU A 125 2.61 -3.61 -30.02
N VAL A 126 2.09 -4.68 -30.60
CA VAL A 126 1.66 -4.81 -31.99
C VAL A 126 0.52 -3.83 -32.34
N GLY A 127 -0.42 -3.59 -31.45
CA GLY A 127 -1.51 -2.63 -31.66
C GLY A 127 -1.04 -1.17 -31.61
N ALA A 128 -0.09 -0.87 -30.72
CA ALA A 128 0.48 0.47 -30.62
C ALA A 128 1.36 0.79 -31.86
N VAL A 129 2.11 -0.19 -32.37
CA VAL A 129 2.93 -0.04 -33.60
C VAL A 129 2.04 0.10 -34.81
N SER A 130 0.95 -0.64 -34.90
CA SER A 130 0.00 -0.55 -36.04
C SER A 130 -0.78 0.78 -36.00
N ALA A 131 -1.13 1.31 -34.83
CA ALA A 131 -1.75 2.63 -34.69
C ALA A 131 -0.77 3.76 -35.09
N ALA A 132 0.49 3.66 -34.70
CA ALA A 132 1.54 4.59 -35.14
C ALA A 132 1.83 4.50 -36.65
N ALA A 133 1.82 3.31 -37.22
CA ALA A 133 2.03 3.10 -38.67
C ALA A 133 0.85 3.60 -39.51
N SER A 134 -0.39 3.48 -39.02
CA SER A 134 -1.57 4.04 -39.69
C SER A 134 -1.65 5.57 -39.57
N ALA A 135 -1.14 6.16 -38.50
CA ALA A 135 -1.01 7.61 -38.38
C ALA A 135 0.09 8.19 -39.27
N ALA A 136 1.15 7.44 -39.57
CA ALA A 136 2.22 7.87 -40.46
C ALA A 136 1.83 7.89 -41.94
N GLY A 137 0.70 7.25 -42.33
CA GLY A 137 0.18 7.23 -43.70
C GLY A 137 -0.77 8.39 -44.05
N ALA A 138 -1.20 9.19 -43.11
CA ALA A 138 -2.05 10.36 -43.36
C ALA A 138 -1.23 11.64 -43.26
N GLY A 139 -0.84 12.17 -44.41
CA GLY A 139 -0.24 13.46 -44.74
C GLY A 139 0.25 14.37 -43.62
N ALA A 140 1.54 14.68 -43.69
CA ALA A 140 2.25 15.64 -42.86
C ALA A 140 1.50 16.97 -42.69
N SER A 141 1.03 17.29 -41.51
CA SER A 141 0.79 18.65 -41.09
C SER A 141 1.01 18.78 -39.60
N THR A 142 2.00 19.63 -39.27
CA THR A 142 2.32 20.23 -37.95
C THR A 142 2.69 19.26 -36.84
N ALA A 143 4.00 19.33 -36.52
CA ALA A 143 4.64 18.73 -35.37
C ALA A 143 4.04 19.26 -34.07
N ASP A 144 2.98 18.62 -33.60
CA ASP A 144 2.64 18.61 -32.21
C ASP A 144 3.34 17.40 -31.60
N SER A 145 4.28 17.62 -30.72
CA SER A 145 5.02 16.57 -30.04
C SER A 145 4.04 15.80 -29.16
N GLN A 146 3.30 14.85 -29.77
CA GLN A 146 2.52 13.91 -29.00
C GLN A 146 3.51 13.02 -28.25
N THR A 147 3.70 13.34 -27.00
CA THR A 147 4.32 12.44 -26.04
C THR A 147 3.52 11.16 -26.05
N VAL A 148 4.05 10.12 -26.72
CA VAL A 148 3.47 8.77 -26.69
C VAL A 148 3.62 8.29 -25.24
N SER A 149 2.54 8.36 -24.49
CA SER A 149 2.49 7.80 -23.14
C SER A 149 2.61 6.28 -23.31
N VAL A 150 3.76 5.73 -22.91
CA VAL A 150 3.94 4.28 -22.82
C VAL A 150 3.19 3.83 -21.57
N PRO A 151 2.12 3.01 -21.71
CA PRO A 151 1.41 2.51 -20.53
C PRO A 151 2.34 1.59 -19.75
N PHE A 152 2.54 1.90 -18.48
CA PHE A 152 3.30 1.05 -17.56
C PHE A 152 2.32 0.17 -16.79
N SER A 153 2.70 -1.09 -16.59
CA SER A 153 1.99 -1.99 -15.67
C SER A 153 2.10 -1.44 -14.24
N GLN A 154 0.97 -1.33 -13.55
CA GLN A 154 0.92 -0.80 -12.19
C GLN A 154 0.56 -1.90 -11.20
N VAL A 155 1.28 -1.96 -10.09
CA VAL A 155 0.90 -2.79 -8.94
C VAL A 155 -0.31 -2.18 -8.24
N PRO A 156 -1.16 -2.99 -7.56
CA PRO A 156 -2.33 -2.47 -6.89
C PRO A 156 -1.96 -1.54 -5.73
N ILE A 157 -2.78 -0.50 -5.53
CA ILE A 157 -2.76 0.25 -4.27
C ILE A 157 -3.36 -0.66 -3.19
N VAL A 158 -2.65 -0.77 -2.09
CA VAL A 158 -3.08 -1.53 -0.92
C VAL A 158 -3.41 -0.56 0.21
N LEU A 159 -4.51 -0.75 0.91
CA LEU A 159 -4.77 -0.06 2.17
C LEU A 159 -4.25 -0.94 3.31
N PHE A 160 -3.32 -0.42 4.08
CA PHE A 160 -2.88 -1.01 5.33
C PHE A 160 -3.75 -0.47 6.45
N VAL A 161 -4.56 -1.34 7.05
CA VAL A 161 -5.48 -1.03 8.15
C VAL A 161 -4.89 -1.59 9.44
N TRP A 162 -4.53 -0.71 10.36
CA TRP A 162 -4.03 -1.07 11.68
C TRP A 162 -4.85 -0.37 12.76
N GLY A 163 -6.03 -0.93 13.00
CA GLY A 163 -7.03 -0.33 13.86
C GLY A 163 -7.65 0.95 13.27
N PRO A 164 -8.49 1.65 14.06
CA PRO A 164 -9.21 2.82 13.56
C PRO A 164 -8.34 4.06 13.39
N LEU A 165 -7.16 4.10 14.00
CA LEU A 165 -6.30 5.29 13.99
C LEU A 165 -5.24 5.28 12.87
N ARG A 166 -5.11 4.18 12.14
CA ARG A 166 -4.11 4.05 11.08
C ARG A 166 -4.68 3.30 9.89
N ILE A 167 -5.01 4.04 8.86
CA ILE A 167 -5.48 3.53 7.57
C ILE A 167 -4.67 4.28 6.51
N VAL A 168 -3.66 3.64 5.94
CA VAL A 168 -2.73 4.30 5.02
C VAL A 168 -2.66 3.58 3.68
N PRO A 169 -2.60 4.32 2.58
CA PRO A 169 -2.37 3.76 1.26
C PRO A 169 -0.90 3.37 1.13
N VAL A 170 -0.65 2.12 0.77
CA VAL A 170 0.69 1.57 0.68
C VAL A 170 0.86 0.77 -0.61
N ARG A 171 2.09 0.53 -0.99
CA ARG A 171 2.47 -0.54 -1.91
C ARG A 171 3.37 -1.53 -1.19
N VAL A 172 3.28 -2.80 -1.55
CA VAL A 172 4.19 -3.84 -1.07
C VAL A 172 5.51 -3.70 -1.84
N THR A 173 6.58 -3.41 -1.13
CA THR A 173 7.92 -3.24 -1.72
C THR A 173 8.81 -4.46 -1.56
N ALA A 174 8.55 -5.28 -0.55
CA ALA A 174 9.21 -6.56 -0.38
C ALA A 174 8.26 -7.56 0.31
N LEU A 175 8.34 -8.81 -0.12
CA LEU A 175 7.68 -9.95 0.49
C LEU A 175 8.67 -11.11 0.48
N SER A 176 8.95 -11.68 1.64
CA SER A 176 9.76 -12.88 1.80
C SER A 176 8.98 -13.89 2.61
N VAL A 177 8.77 -15.07 2.08
CA VAL A 177 8.00 -16.14 2.72
C VAL A 177 8.93 -17.27 3.10
N SER A 178 8.83 -17.73 4.34
CA SER A 178 9.49 -18.91 4.85
C SER A 178 8.43 -19.95 5.16
N GLU A 179 8.26 -20.91 4.27
CA GLU A 179 7.33 -22.04 4.46
C GLU A 179 7.93 -23.06 5.41
N LYS A 180 7.10 -23.52 6.33
CA LYS A 180 7.49 -24.50 7.37
C LYS A 180 6.39 -25.54 7.49
N LEU A 181 6.76 -26.75 7.88
CA LEU A 181 5.83 -27.84 8.11
C LEU A 181 4.92 -28.10 6.88
N TYR A 182 4.97 -29.31 6.39
CA TYR A 182 4.22 -29.71 5.20
C TYR A 182 3.31 -30.89 5.52
N ASP A 183 2.14 -30.91 4.87
CA ASP A 183 1.24 -32.04 4.93
C ASP A 183 1.69 -33.18 4.00
N GLY A 184 0.93 -34.29 3.95
CA GLY A 184 1.22 -35.44 3.11
C GLY A 184 1.15 -35.18 1.60
N LEU A 185 0.61 -34.01 1.18
CA LEU A 185 0.54 -33.55 -0.20
C LEU A 185 1.58 -32.48 -0.52
N LEU A 186 2.50 -32.20 0.42
CA LEU A 186 3.51 -31.15 0.35
C LEU A 186 2.93 -29.72 0.36
N ASN A 187 1.71 -29.54 0.86
CA ASN A 187 1.20 -28.20 1.11
C ASN A 187 1.78 -27.67 2.42
N PRO A 188 2.25 -26.41 2.46
CA PRO A 188 2.71 -25.82 3.70
C PRO A 188 1.54 -25.61 4.66
N THR A 189 1.72 -26.03 5.90
CA THR A 189 0.73 -25.85 6.97
C THR A 189 1.06 -24.65 7.84
N HIS A 190 2.31 -24.20 7.83
CA HIS A 190 2.78 -23.04 8.57
C HIS A 190 3.75 -22.22 7.72
N ALA A 191 3.63 -20.89 7.75
CA ALA A 191 4.59 -19.99 7.13
C ALA A 191 4.74 -18.67 7.90
N GLU A 192 5.90 -18.06 7.73
CA GLU A 192 6.22 -16.71 8.16
C GLU A 192 6.44 -15.84 6.93
N ALA A 193 5.62 -14.80 6.80
CA ALA A 193 5.69 -13.84 5.71
C ALA A 193 6.24 -12.50 6.23
N GLN A 194 7.46 -12.15 5.88
CA GLN A 194 8.04 -10.85 6.16
C GLN A 194 7.63 -9.88 5.05
N ILE A 195 6.97 -8.78 5.43
CA ILE A 195 6.39 -7.81 4.52
C ILE A 195 6.99 -6.44 4.78
N THR A 196 7.35 -5.74 3.70
CA THR A 196 7.72 -4.32 3.75
C THR A 196 6.76 -3.53 2.88
N LEU A 197 6.19 -2.49 3.47
CA LEU A 197 5.22 -1.59 2.88
C LEU A 197 5.81 -0.18 2.79
N THR A 198 5.62 0.49 1.67
CA THR A 198 5.93 1.92 1.52
C THR A 198 4.63 2.68 1.36
N VAL A 199 4.43 3.72 2.17
CA VAL A 199 3.25 4.58 2.12
C VAL A 199 3.34 5.44 0.87
N LEU A 200 2.24 5.53 0.14
CA LEU A 200 2.13 6.38 -1.04
C LEU A 200 1.85 7.82 -0.61
N THR A 201 2.63 8.73 -1.15
CA THR A 201 2.41 10.17 -0.98
C THR A 201 1.24 10.67 -1.82
N PRO A 202 0.63 11.83 -1.50
CA PRO A 202 -0.46 12.39 -2.30
C PRO A 202 -0.10 12.59 -3.77
N ASP A 203 1.14 12.97 -4.07
CA ASP A 203 1.62 13.18 -5.44
C ASP A 203 1.72 11.86 -6.20
N GLU A 204 2.20 10.81 -5.54
CA GLU A 204 2.23 9.46 -6.12
C GLU A 204 0.82 8.92 -6.36
N ILE A 205 -0.12 9.14 -5.43
CA ILE A 205 -1.52 8.70 -5.58
C ILE A 205 -2.19 9.41 -6.77
N GLN A 206 -1.92 10.71 -6.98
CA GLN A 206 -2.47 11.46 -8.12
C GLN A 206 -1.97 10.93 -9.47
N SER A 207 -0.78 10.35 -9.51
CA SER A 207 -0.21 9.75 -10.73
C SER A 207 -0.82 8.39 -11.08
N VAL A 208 -1.55 7.77 -10.13
CA VAL A 208 -2.20 6.47 -10.33
C VAL A 208 -3.60 6.65 -10.89
N THR A 209 -3.87 6.00 -12.01
CA THR A 209 -5.20 5.97 -12.62
C THR A 209 -6.02 4.82 -12.04
N GLY A 210 -7.25 5.10 -11.59
CA GLY A 210 -8.17 4.06 -11.13
C GLY A 210 -9.10 4.51 -10.00
N SER A 211 -10.11 3.70 -9.71
CA SER A 211 -11.13 3.97 -8.68
C SER A 211 -10.57 4.04 -7.25
N MET A 212 -9.39 3.46 -7.03
CA MET A 212 -8.74 3.44 -5.72
C MET A 212 -8.04 4.74 -5.34
N ALA A 213 -7.68 5.60 -6.30
CA ALA A 213 -6.97 6.85 -6.02
C ALA A 213 -7.76 7.74 -5.04
N GLY A 214 -9.08 7.84 -5.21
CA GLY A 214 -9.94 8.62 -4.29
C GLY A 214 -9.96 8.05 -2.87
N ILE A 215 -10.07 6.73 -2.72
CA ILE A 215 -10.06 6.06 -1.42
C ILE A 215 -8.68 6.19 -0.75
N ALA A 216 -7.61 6.04 -1.53
CA ALA A 216 -6.24 6.19 -1.06
C ALA A 216 -5.97 7.63 -0.55
N THR A 217 -6.41 8.64 -1.29
CA THR A 217 -6.29 10.04 -0.86
C THR A 217 -7.08 10.31 0.43
N ALA A 218 -8.31 9.77 0.53
CA ALA A 218 -9.12 9.91 1.74
C ALA A 218 -8.46 9.22 2.95
N ALA A 219 -7.93 8.02 2.78
CA ALA A 219 -7.25 7.27 3.82
C ALA A 219 -5.98 7.99 4.31
N TYR A 220 -5.17 8.53 3.38
CA TYR A 220 -4.01 9.33 3.72
C TYR A 220 -4.40 10.57 4.54
N SER A 221 -5.37 11.34 4.06
CA SER A 221 -5.86 12.56 4.71
C SER A 221 -6.44 12.27 6.09
N TYR A 222 -7.21 11.19 6.22
CA TYR A 222 -7.76 10.74 7.50
C TYR A 222 -6.64 10.46 8.51
N THR A 223 -5.64 9.67 8.13
CA THR A 223 -4.54 9.32 9.03
C THR A 223 -3.71 10.55 9.42
N GLN A 224 -3.50 11.50 8.51
CA GLN A 224 -2.84 12.77 8.83
C GLN A 224 -3.67 13.61 9.80
N GLY A 225 -4.99 13.69 9.63
CA GLY A 225 -5.89 14.36 10.56
C GLY A 225 -5.84 13.75 11.97
N VAL A 226 -5.83 12.41 12.06
CA VAL A 226 -5.68 11.69 13.32
C VAL A 226 -4.33 11.99 14.00
N ARG A 227 -3.23 12.02 13.25
CA ARG A 227 -1.90 12.40 13.77
C ARG A 227 -1.90 13.81 14.35
N GLN A 228 -2.50 14.76 13.63
CA GLN A 228 -2.62 16.15 14.10
C GLN A 228 -3.45 16.23 15.39
N ALA A 229 -4.58 15.55 15.46
CA ALA A 229 -5.42 15.51 16.64
C ALA A 229 -4.68 14.92 17.86
N GLN A 230 -3.93 13.84 17.65
CA GLN A 230 -3.11 13.24 18.71
C GLN A 230 -1.97 14.15 19.15
N ALA A 231 -1.33 14.88 18.24
CA ALA A 231 -0.30 15.85 18.57
C ALA A 231 -0.85 17.01 19.40
N LEU A 232 -2.07 17.49 19.09
CA LEU A 232 -2.76 18.51 19.89
C LEU A 232 -3.11 18.00 21.30
N ALA A 233 -3.57 16.75 21.42
CA ALA A 233 -3.84 16.14 22.71
C ALA A 233 -2.57 16.06 23.57
N ASN A 234 -1.45 15.62 22.97
CA ASN A 234 -0.16 15.60 23.67
C ASN A 234 0.31 16.99 24.11
N LEU A 235 0.03 18.03 23.31
CA LEU A 235 0.36 19.41 23.68
C LEU A 235 -0.41 19.85 24.96
N GLY A 236 -1.69 19.45 25.07
CA GLY A 236 -2.49 19.70 26.26
C GLY A 236 -1.90 19.07 27.52
N GLU A 237 -1.47 17.82 27.43
CA GLU A 237 -0.81 17.11 28.54
C GLU A 237 0.54 17.73 28.89
N ALA A 238 1.35 18.11 27.88
CA ALA A 238 2.63 18.77 28.10
C ALA A 238 2.46 20.14 28.80
N ALA A 239 1.47 20.94 28.38
CA ALA A 239 1.16 22.21 29.01
C ALA A 239 0.75 22.05 30.48
N ALA A 240 -0.10 21.08 30.81
CA ALA A 240 -0.48 20.77 32.19
C ALA A 240 0.73 20.34 33.04
N SER A 241 1.63 19.54 32.46
CA SER A 241 2.86 19.12 33.12
C SER A 241 3.81 20.30 33.42
N ILE A 242 3.99 21.21 32.45
CA ILE A 242 4.83 22.41 32.64
C ILE A 242 4.24 23.34 33.70
N LEU A 243 2.92 23.55 33.67
CA LEU A 243 2.25 24.36 34.72
C LEU A 243 2.42 23.76 36.11
N GLY A 244 2.42 22.44 36.25
CA GLY A 244 2.69 21.77 37.50
C GLY A 244 4.14 21.88 38.01
N MET A 245 5.08 22.21 37.14
CA MET A 245 6.50 22.43 37.48
C MET A 245 6.80 23.88 37.90
N LEU A 246 5.90 24.81 37.61
CA LEU A 246 6.09 26.20 38.01
C LEU A 246 5.89 26.32 39.52
N PRO A 247 6.81 26.99 40.27
CA PRO A 247 6.61 27.24 41.68
C PRO A 247 5.36 28.08 41.89
N THR A 248 4.46 27.61 42.73
CA THR A 248 3.28 28.39 43.14
C THR A 248 3.77 29.69 43.78
N PRO A 249 3.33 30.88 43.32
CA PRO A 249 3.65 32.11 43.99
C PRO A 249 3.06 32.04 45.40
N PHE A 250 3.90 32.29 46.42
CA PHE A 250 3.52 32.39 47.82
C PHE A 250 2.61 33.60 48.05
#